data_486a73380489a382113a7727f445cd5c
#
_entry.id   486a73380489a382113a7727f445cd5c
#
_cell.length_a   1.000
_cell.length_b   1.000
_cell.length_c   1.000
_cell.angle_alpha   90.00
_cell.angle_beta   90.00
_cell.angle_gamma   90.00
#
_symmetry.space_group_name_H-M   'P 1'
#
loop_
_entity.id
_entity.type
_entity.pdbx_description
1 polymer ?
#
loop_
_entity_poly.entity_id
_entity_poly.type
_entity_poly.pdbx_seq_one_letter_code
_entity_poly.pdbx_strand_id
1 'polypeptide(L)'
;MQVVVDNNQKLFNSKWPIVEAIMNQASTKKLALAISEAGGFPSLCAAPVGTASSIDFDPMYFELCDFIKANGSANVVVPLSVEWLSQKNFLKIVKDFKISHWEIFPRDTNTNTQRCLSEVLMDNLIYHGVKFLQRYSCVMGRLFNPVKNHPRLSILDAVTIKGSDGGGATGIGIHTVQETFNQQINYSKNVIPYGGIGSPHQVKNYLQQGAPAVGVGTLFAMCVESPLTHDVKLQMLNKSSTDIINIKGSTNGSLRQNAILLNSNIKTDGTDNKGNHTDDLTAGIHGNGTQGLIFAGHGIDYVTKIRTVRETIEYLTSEL
;
A
#
# COMPACT_ATOMS: atom_id res chain seq x y z
N MET A 1 15.99 -17.62 10.96
CA MET A 1 15.42 -16.54 11.78
C MET A 1 16.36 -15.36 11.97
N GLN A 2 17.61 -15.54 12.43
CA GLN A 2 18.56 -14.43 12.61
C GLN A 2 18.81 -13.59 11.34
N VAL A 3 19.00 -14.22 10.18
CA VAL A 3 19.26 -13.52 8.89
C VAL A 3 18.08 -12.66 8.44
N VAL A 4 16.85 -13.09 8.72
CA VAL A 4 15.63 -12.34 8.35
C VAL A 4 15.47 -11.11 9.22
N VAL A 5 15.75 -11.22 10.52
CA VAL A 5 15.73 -10.09 11.48
C VAL A 5 16.77 -9.04 11.06
N ASP A 6 17.97 -9.48 10.68
CA ASP A 6 19.06 -8.59 10.25
C ASP A 6 18.71 -7.81 8.96
N ASN A 7 18.02 -8.44 8.01
CA ASN A 7 17.62 -7.78 6.77
C ASN A 7 16.46 -6.77 6.99
N ASN A 8 15.50 -7.10 7.85
CA ASN A 8 14.42 -6.18 8.21
C ASN A 8 14.96 -4.95 8.96
N GLN A 9 15.83 -5.15 9.94
CA GLN A 9 16.45 -4.05 10.69
C GLN A 9 17.25 -3.10 9.80
N LYS A 10 17.91 -3.63 8.77
CA LYS A 10 18.64 -2.80 7.79
C LYS A 10 17.72 -1.96 6.90
N LEU A 11 16.54 -2.50 6.54
CA LEU A 11 15.64 -1.82 5.62
C LEU A 11 14.62 -0.93 6.35
N PHE A 12 13.95 -1.45 7.38
CA PHE A 12 12.82 -0.78 8.01
C PHE A 12 13.06 -0.30 9.45
N ASN A 13 14.12 -0.72 10.11
CA ASN A 13 14.38 -0.38 11.52
C ASN A 13 13.14 -0.56 12.42
N SER A 14 12.42 -1.68 12.24
CA SER A 14 11.25 -2.07 13.04
C SER A 14 11.51 -3.40 13.76
N LYS A 15 10.79 -3.62 14.86
CA LYS A 15 10.91 -4.85 15.65
C LYS A 15 10.45 -6.07 14.85
N TRP A 16 9.35 -5.93 14.10
CA TRP A 16 8.74 -6.99 13.33
C TRP A 16 8.82 -6.71 11.83
N PRO A 17 9.02 -7.73 11.00
CA PRO A 17 9.09 -7.59 9.55
C PRO A 17 7.69 -7.45 8.92
N ILE A 18 6.85 -6.62 9.52
CA ILE A 18 5.48 -6.34 9.09
C ILE A 18 5.39 -4.87 8.72
N VAL A 19 5.04 -4.60 7.48
CA VAL A 19 4.83 -3.24 6.93
C VAL A 19 3.34 -3.02 6.68
N GLU A 20 2.82 -1.87 7.05
CA GLU A 20 1.49 -1.48 6.61
C GLU A 20 1.48 -1.24 5.11
N ALA A 21 0.64 -1.96 4.39
CA ALA A 21 0.38 -1.65 2.99
C ALA A 21 -0.37 -0.30 2.90
N ILE A 22 0.12 0.62 2.07
CA ILE A 22 -0.54 1.91 1.88
C ILE A 22 -1.98 1.72 1.43
N MET A 23 -2.90 2.25 2.21
CA MET A 23 -4.34 2.17 1.99
C MET A 23 -4.93 3.57 1.89
N ASN A 24 -5.47 3.91 0.71
CA ASN A 24 -6.10 5.22 0.50
C ASN A 24 -7.20 5.46 1.55
N GLN A 25 -7.17 6.61 2.21
CA GLN A 25 -8.06 7.04 3.30
C GLN A 25 -8.02 6.16 4.58
N ALA A 26 -7.39 4.98 4.54
CA ALA A 26 -7.35 4.10 5.71
C ALA A 26 -5.99 4.11 6.44
N SER A 27 -4.88 4.44 5.76
CA SER A 27 -3.57 4.63 6.40
C SER A 27 -3.49 6.00 7.08
N THR A 28 -4.18 6.11 8.22
CA THR A 28 -4.30 7.34 9.00
C THR A 28 -3.21 7.44 10.07
N LYS A 29 -2.98 8.65 10.59
CA LYS A 29 -2.08 8.89 11.72
C LYS A 29 -2.36 7.96 12.91
N LYS A 30 -3.63 7.76 13.27
CA LYS A 30 -4.01 6.90 14.41
C LYS A 30 -3.56 5.46 14.20
N LEU A 31 -3.81 4.91 13.01
CA LEU A 31 -3.41 3.56 12.66
C LEU A 31 -1.88 3.45 12.61
N ALA A 32 -1.21 4.40 11.96
CA ALA A 32 0.24 4.43 11.83
C ALA A 32 0.96 4.46 13.19
N LEU A 33 0.48 5.28 14.15
CA LEU A 33 1.03 5.32 15.51
C LEU A 33 0.88 3.97 16.21
N ALA A 34 -0.31 3.35 16.14
CA ALA A 34 -0.54 2.05 16.76
C ALA A 34 0.36 0.95 16.16
N ILE A 35 0.61 0.98 14.84
CA ILE A 35 1.53 0.04 14.19
C ILE A 35 2.97 0.26 14.64
N SER A 36 3.42 1.51 14.70
CA SER A 36 4.76 1.85 15.19
C SER A 36 4.95 1.39 16.64
N GLU A 37 4.00 1.67 17.52
CA GLU A 37 4.02 1.25 18.94
C GLU A 37 4.01 -0.28 19.11
N ALA A 38 3.33 -1.00 18.23
CA ALA A 38 3.31 -2.45 18.23
C ALA A 38 4.59 -3.07 17.62
N GLY A 39 5.49 -2.26 17.07
CA GLY A 39 6.77 -2.67 16.51
C GLY A 39 6.72 -3.09 15.04
N GLY A 40 5.65 -2.80 14.32
CA GLY A 40 5.57 -2.87 12.87
C GLY A 40 6.10 -1.59 12.20
N PHE A 41 6.07 -1.53 10.88
CA PHE A 41 6.46 -0.35 10.11
C PHE A 41 5.22 0.30 9.47
N PRO A 42 4.88 1.54 9.88
CA PRO A 42 3.65 2.19 9.46
C PRO A 42 3.72 2.79 8.07
N SER A 43 2.56 3.10 7.48
CA SER A 43 2.41 3.96 6.33
C SER A 43 1.46 5.13 6.62
N LEU A 44 1.60 6.23 5.88
CA LEU A 44 0.69 7.37 5.90
C LEU A 44 0.26 7.71 4.47
N CYS A 45 -1.03 7.84 4.26
CA CYS A 45 -1.61 8.15 2.96
C CYS A 45 -2.70 9.22 3.11
N ALA A 46 -2.28 10.46 3.37
CA ALA A 46 -3.14 11.61 3.16
C ALA A 46 -3.16 11.90 1.66
N ALA A 47 -4.29 11.67 1.03
CA ALA A 47 -4.44 11.91 -0.40
C ALA A 47 -4.41 13.42 -0.69
N PRO A 48 -3.53 13.91 -1.58
CA PRO A 48 -3.56 15.28 -2.05
C PRO A 48 -4.88 15.57 -2.79
N VAL A 49 -5.42 16.76 -2.59
CA VAL A 49 -6.64 17.23 -3.23
C VAL A 49 -6.28 18.19 -4.38
N GLY A 50 -6.96 18.06 -5.51
CA GLY A 50 -6.81 18.95 -6.66
C GLY A 50 -6.53 18.23 -7.99
N THR A 51 -6.38 19.02 -9.06
CA THR A 51 -5.92 18.52 -10.37
C THR A 51 -4.41 18.43 -10.41
N ALA A 52 -3.85 17.77 -11.43
CA ALA A 52 -2.39 17.62 -11.58
C ALA A 52 -1.61 18.96 -11.56
N SER A 53 -2.25 20.06 -11.95
CA SER A 53 -1.67 21.40 -11.93
C SER A 53 -1.88 22.18 -10.63
N SER A 54 -2.79 21.73 -9.75
CA SER A 54 -3.19 22.44 -8.54
C SER A 54 -3.42 21.50 -7.35
N ILE A 55 -2.56 20.49 -7.21
CA ILE A 55 -2.66 19.52 -6.10
C ILE A 55 -2.36 20.26 -4.79
N ASP A 56 -3.28 20.13 -3.83
CA ASP A 56 -3.09 20.59 -2.47
C ASP A 56 -2.38 19.49 -1.65
N PHE A 57 -1.17 19.81 -1.17
CA PHE A 57 -0.38 18.93 -0.32
C PHE A 57 -0.51 19.26 1.17
N ASP A 58 -1.29 20.27 1.54
CA ASP A 58 -1.44 20.68 2.94
C ASP A 58 -1.98 19.56 3.84
N PRO A 59 -2.99 18.77 3.44
CA PRO A 59 -3.46 17.65 4.26
C PRO A 59 -2.33 16.65 4.57
N MET A 60 -1.53 16.31 3.57
CA MET A 60 -0.38 15.40 3.73
C MET A 60 0.70 16.02 4.63
N TYR A 61 0.96 17.31 4.47
CA TYR A 61 1.95 18.04 5.27
C TYR A 61 1.56 18.06 6.76
N PHE A 62 0.32 18.42 7.07
CA PHE A 62 -0.15 18.48 8.45
C PHE A 62 -0.23 17.10 9.12
N GLU A 63 -0.67 16.09 8.39
CA GLU A 63 -0.71 14.73 8.92
C GLU A 63 0.70 14.21 9.25
N LEU A 64 1.69 14.50 8.40
CA LEU A 64 3.10 14.19 8.68
C LEU A 64 3.64 14.96 9.89
N CYS A 65 3.36 16.26 10.02
CA CYS A 65 3.72 17.04 11.20
C CYS A 65 3.22 16.38 12.49
N ASP A 66 1.93 16.06 12.50
CA ASP A 66 1.27 15.47 13.66
C ASP A 66 1.79 14.06 13.98
N PHE A 67 2.05 13.24 12.95
CA PHE A 67 2.62 11.92 13.13
C PHE A 67 4.04 12.02 13.73
N ILE A 68 4.90 12.82 13.13
CA ILE A 68 6.30 12.98 13.56
C ILE A 68 6.37 13.52 14.99
N LYS A 69 5.50 14.49 15.31
CA LYS A 69 5.42 15.03 16.67
C LYS A 69 5.05 13.96 17.70
N ALA A 70 4.12 13.08 17.37
CA ALA A 70 3.67 12.01 18.26
C ALA A 70 4.64 10.82 18.31
N ASN A 71 5.19 10.41 17.17
CA ASN A 71 6.06 9.24 17.02
C ASN A 71 7.53 9.53 17.36
N GLY A 72 7.93 10.80 17.43
CA GLY A 72 9.33 11.22 17.65
C GLY A 72 10.25 11.03 16.44
N SER A 73 9.75 10.48 15.34
CA SER A 73 10.52 10.25 14.11
C SER A 73 9.63 10.18 12.87
N ALA A 74 10.24 10.35 11.69
CA ALA A 74 9.59 10.16 10.39
C ALA A 74 9.81 8.75 9.82
N ASN A 75 9.89 7.72 10.67
CA ASN A 75 9.98 6.32 10.27
C ASN A 75 8.61 5.83 9.79
N VAL A 76 8.34 6.05 8.51
CA VAL A 76 7.04 5.80 7.89
C VAL A 76 7.20 5.65 6.37
N VAL A 77 6.35 4.84 5.75
CA VAL A 77 6.21 4.80 4.28
C VAL A 77 5.20 5.85 3.84
N VAL A 78 5.59 6.68 2.89
CA VAL A 78 4.73 7.68 2.28
C VAL A 78 4.60 7.41 0.78
N PRO A 79 3.37 7.44 0.21
CA PRO A 79 3.20 7.27 -1.22
C PRO A 79 3.78 8.43 -2.00
N LEU A 80 4.33 8.11 -3.16
CA LEU A 80 4.86 9.07 -4.11
C LEU A 80 4.27 8.79 -5.49
N SER A 81 3.52 9.76 -6.02
CA SER A 81 3.19 9.76 -7.44
C SER A 81 4.30 10.46 -8.22
N VAL A 82 4.55 9.96 -9.42
CA VAL A 82 5.56 10.51 -10.32
C VAL A 82 5.36 12.01 -10.60
N GLU A 83 4.12 12.42 -10.75
CA GLU A 83 3.79 13.82 -11.06
C GLU A 83 4.11 14.77 -9.91
N TRP A 84 4.17 14.27 -8.68
CA TRP A 84 4.51 15.08 -7.51
C TRP A 84 5.95 15.56 -7.52
N LEU A 85 6.85 14.82 -8.18
CA LEU A 85 8.28 15.19 -8.29
C LEU A 85 8.51 16.52 -9.03
N SER A 86 7.54 16.97 -9.84
CA SER A 86 7.57 18.26 -10.52
C SER A 86 6.90 19.40 -9.74
N GLN A 87 6.23 19.10 -8.62
CA GLN A 87 5.44 20.08 -7.87
C GLN A 87 6.28 20.79 -6.79
N LYS A 88 6.30 22.12 -6.81
CA LYS A 88 7.05 22.91 -5.82
C LYS A 88 6.61 22.66 -4.38
N ASN A 89 5.30 22.49 -4.17
CA ASN A 89 4.74 22.26 -2.83
C ASN A 89 5.15 20.88 -2.28
N PHE A 90 5.29 19.86 -3.13
CA PHE A 90 5.81 18.57 -2.73
C PHE A 90 7.26 18.64 -2.25
N LEU A 91 8.09 19.45 -2.92
CA LEU A 91 9.49 19.64 -2.51
C LEU A 91 9.63 20.27 -1.12
N LYS A 92 8.61 20.99 -0.63
CA LYS A 92 8.57 21.48 0.76
C LYS A 92 8.47 20.30 1.73
N ILE A 93 7.59 19.32 1.45
CA ILE A 93 7.47 18.10 2.28
C ILE A 93 8.82 17.38 2.33
N VAL A 94 9.46 17.18 1.18
CA VAL A 94 10.76 16.50 1.12
C VAL A 94 11.86 17.23 1.88
N LYS A 95 11.82 18.57 1.93
CA LYS A 95 12.82 19.39 2.64
C LYS A 95 12.58 19.45 4.14
N ASP A 96 11.31 19.60 4.53
CA ASP A 96 10.95 19.84 5.93
C ASP A 96 10.95 18.52 6.74
N PHE A 97 10.69 17.39 6.07
CA PHE A 97 10.62 16.08 6.71
C PHE A 97 11.69 15.12 6.19
N LYS A 98 12.41 14.50 7.10
CA LYS A 98 13.33 13.38 6.80
C LYS A 98 12.56 12.07 6.77
N ILE A 99 11.61 11.95 5.82
CA ILE A 99 10.80 10.74 5.64
C ILE A 99 11.74 9.57 5.32
N SER A 100 11.60 8.47 6.06
CA SER A 100 12.51 7.34 5.93
C SER A 100 12.27 6.53 4.66
N HIS A 101 11.01 6.39 4.22
CA HIS A 101 10.66 5.54 3.08
C HIS A 101 9.63 6.22 2.16
N TRP A 102 9.92 6.18 0.86
CA TRP A 102 8.99 6.57 -0.19
C TRP A 102 8.62 5.36 -1.02
N GLU A 103 7.33 5.20 -1.33
CA GLU A 103 6.87 4.18 -2.24
C GLU A 103 6.28 4.79 -3.51
N ILE A 104 6.95 4.56 -4.65
CA ILE A 104 6.53 5.05 -5.95
C ILE A 104 5.44 4.13 -6.50
N PHE A 105 4.32 4.73 -6.86
CA PHE A 105 3.23 4.06 -7.55
C PHE A 105 3.32 4.32 -9.05
N PRO A 106 3.27 3.27 -9.88
CA PRO A 106 3.08 3.47 -11.31
C PRO A 106 1.68 4.03 -11.52
N ARG A 107 1.59 5.16 -12.21
CA ARG A 107 0.32 5.68 -12.71
C ARG A 107 0.14 5.18 -14.13
N ASP A 108 -0.82 4.32 -14.32
CA ASP A 108 -1.24 3.95 -15.66
C ASP A 108 -2.13 5.03 -16.25
N THR A 109 -1.58 5.80 -17.17
CA THR A 109 -2.29 6.89 -17.84
C THR A 109 -2.70 6.55 -19.27
N ASN A 110 -2.39 5.36 -19.79
CA ASN A 110 -2.66 4.99 -21.17
C ASN A 110 -3.23 3.57 -21.31
N THR A 111 -4.38 3.52 -21.97
CA THR A 111 -5.20 2.33 -22.24
C THR A 111 -4.54 1.22 -23.06
N ASN A 112 -3.45 1.47 -23.76
CA ASN A 112 -2.89 0.54 -24.73
C ASN A 112 -1.50 0.00 -24.41
N THR A 113 -0.89 0.44 -23.31
CA THR A 113 0.43 -0.05 -22.91
C THR A 113 0.39 -0.41 -21.43
N GLN A 114 0.69 -1.68 -21.13
CA GLN A 114 1.06 -2.12 -19.79
C GLN A 114 2.36 -1.39 -19.40
N ARG A 115 2.25 -0.14 -18.98
CA ARG A 115 3.39 0.57 -18.40
C ARG A 115 3.74 -0.09 -17.09
N CYS A 116 4.70 -0.97 -17.12
CA CYS A 116 5.32 -1.43 -15.91
C CYS A 116 6.18 -0.31 -15.31
N LEU A 117 6.52 -0.41 -14.04
CA LEU A 117 7.39 0.56 -13.35
C LEU A 117 8.69 0.82 -14.13
N SER A 118 9.16 -0.13 -14.94
CA SER A 118 10.34 0.03 -15.78
C SER A 118 10.21 1.15 -16.82
N GLU A 119 9.03 1.32 -17.41
CA GLU A 119 8.78 2.41 -18.36
C GLU A 119 8.68 3.76 -17.64
N VAL A 120 8.03 3.76 -16.49
CA VAL A 120 7.94 4.94 -15.64
C VAL A 120 9.32 5.38 -15.15
N LEU A 121 10.20 4.44 -14.80
CA LEU A 121 11.58 4.72 -14.41
C LEU A 121 12.48 5.16 -15.59
N MET A 122 12.00 5.07 -16.82
CA MET A 122 12.72 5.58 -18.00
C MET A 122 12.61 7.11 -18.16
N ASP A 123 11.59 7.73 -17.59
CA ASP A 123 11.47 9.18 -17.58
C ASP A 123 12.63 9.82 -16.80
N ASN A 124 13.28 10.81 -17.42
CA ASN A 124 14.40 11.51 -16.79
C ASN A 124 14.01 12.21 -15.48
N LEU A 125 12.80 12.75 -15.40
CA LEU A 125 12.30 13.40 -14.18
C LEU A 125 12.24 12.42 -13.01
N ILE A 126 11.73 11.21 -13.26
CA ILE A 126 11.62 10.17 -12.26
C ILE A 126 13.01 9.68 -11.85
N TYR A 127 13.86 9.40 -12.81
CA TYR A 127 15.22 8.96 -12.54
C TYR A 127 15.98 9.96 -11.66
N HIS A 128 15.95 11.24 -11.97
CA HIS A 128 16.62 12.28 -11.19
C HIS A 128 15.91 12.51 -9.84
N GLY A 129 14.58 12.44 -9.80
CA GLY A 129 13.81 12.55 -8.57
C GLY A 129 14.11 11.41 -7.60
N VAL A 130 14.17 10.17 -8.07
CA VAL A 130 14.56 9.00 -7.26
C VAL A 130 15.99 9.16 -6.74
N LYS A 131 16.93 9.55 -7.57
CA LYS A 131 18.32 9.82 -7.15
C LYS A 131 18.43 10.93 -6.10
N PHE A 132 17.59 11.95 -6.19
CA PHE A 132 17.52 12.99 -5.16
C PHE A 132 16.99 12.43 -3.84
N LEU A 133 15.89 11.68 -3.87
CA LEU A 133 15.28 11.10 -2.67
C LEU A 133 16.20 10.10 -1.99
N GLN A 134 16.89 9.24 -2.73
CA GLN A 134 17.84 8.23 -2.20
C GLN A 134 18.97 8.82 -1.34
N ARG A 135 19.25 10.11 -1.44
CA ARG A 135 20.24 10.75 -0.58
C ARG A 135 19.79 10.84 0.88
N TYR A 136 18.49 10.72 1.12
CA TYR A 136 17.86 10.99 2.42
C TYR A 136 16.94 9.86 2.89
N SER A 137 16.47 9.01 1.98
CA SER A 137 15.41 8.06 2.21
C SER A 137 15.64 6.75 1.45
N CYS A 138 15.03 5.69 1.92
CA CYS A 138 14.83 4.47 1.16
C CYS A 138 13.73 4.70 0.12
N VAL A 139 13.97 4.37 -1.13
CA VAL A 139 12.99 4.52 -2.22
C VAL A 139 12.58 3.15 -2.74
N MET A 140 11.31 2.84 -2.56
CA MET A 140 10.70 1.61 -3.01
C MET A 140 9.86 1.84 -4.27
N GLY A 141 9.74 0.83 -5.12
CA GLY A 141 8.87 0.89 -6.31
C GLY A 141 7.85 -0.23 -6.33
N ARG A 142 6.59 0.10 -6.61
CA ARG A 142 5.52 -0.90 -6.70
C ARG A 142 5.44 -1.54 -8.07
N LEU A 143 5.42 -2.87 -8.09
CA LEU A 143 5.18 -3.66 -9.28
C LEU A 143 3.88 -4.46 -9.14
N PHE A 144 3.13 -4.55 -10.24
CA PHE A 144 1.96 -5.42 -10.36
C PHE A 144 2.24 -6.67 -11.19
N ASN A 145 3.30 -6.64 -11.97
CA ASN A 145 3.76 -7.76 -12.78
C ASN A 145 5.28 -7.91 -12.63
N PRO A 146 5.83 -9.12 -12.81
CA PRO A 146 7.28 -9.32 -12.79
C PRO A 146 7.99 -8.53 -13.86
N VAL A 147 9.10 -7.90 -13.50
CA VAL A 147 9.95 -7.13 -14.40
C VAL A 147 11.34 -7.77 -14.43
N LYS A 148 11.72 -8.30 -15.58
CA LYS A 148 13.00 -8.98 -15.77
C LYS A 148 14.07 -7.99 -16.24
N ASN A 149 15.26 -8.07 -15.62
CA ASN A 149 16.51 -7.49 -16.13
C ASN A 149 16.43 -6.02 -16.59
N HIS A 150 15.61 -5.20 -15.95
CA HIS A 150 15.57 -3.79 -16.28
C HIS A 150 16.66 -3.02 -15.52
N PRO A 151 17.60 -2.35 -16.22
CA PRO A 151 18.76 -1.70 -15.59
C PRO A 151 18.37 -0.66 -14.52
N ARG A 152 17.22 -0.02 -14.69
CA ARG A 152 16.76 1.03 -13.75
C ARG A 152 16.08 0.51 -12.48
N LEU A 153 15.77 -0.77 -12.39
CA LEU A 153 15.35 -1.35 -11.10
C LEU A 153 16.45 -1.26 -10.05
N SER A 154 17.71 -1.19 -10.47
CA SER A 154 18.86 -1.03 -9.58
C SER A 154 18.90 0.33 -8.85
N ILE A 155 18.11 1.31 -9.27
CA ILE A 155 18.00 2.59 -8.56
C ILE A 155 17.03 2.53 -7.37
N LEU A 156 16.23 1.48 -7.24
CA LEU A 156 15.34 1.27 -6.11
C LEU A 156 16.07 0.50 -5.00
N ASP A 157 15.81 0.88 -3.76
CA ASP A 157 16.34 0.19 -2.58
C ASP A 157 15.55 -1.09 -2.30
N ALA A 158 14.27 -1.09 -2.64
CA ALA A 158 13.39 -2.24 -2.57
C ALA A 158 12.30 -2.20 -3.65
N VAL A 159 11.70 -3.35 -3.89
CA VAL A 159 10.55 -3.51 -4.78
C VAL A 159 9.39 -4.08 -3.98
N THR A 160 8.26 -3.38 -3.97
CA THR A 160 7.02 -3.93 -3.45
C THR A 160 6.24 -4.57 -4.60
N ILE A 161 5.78 -5.78 -4.39
CA ILE A 161 4.99 -6.49 -5.40
C ILE A 161 3.56 -6.68 -4.91
N LYS A 162 2.60 -6.58 -5.81
CA LYS A 162 1.20 -6.76 -5.48
C LYS A 162 0.52 -7.64 -6.52
N GLY A 163 -0.01 -8.78 -6.06
CA GLY A 163 -0.71 -9.73 -6.91
C GLY A 163 -2.20 -9.45 -7.05
N SER A 164 -2.86 -10.28 -7.84
CA SER A 164 -4.31 -10.26 -8.07
C SER A 164 -5.15 -10.52 -6.82
N ASP A 165 -4.54 -11.09 -5.79
CA ASP A 165 -5.11 -11.38 -4.46
C ASP A 165 -5.02 -10.21 -3.48
N GLY A 166 -4.41 -9.08 -3.88
CA GLY A 166 -4.34 -7.86 -3.09
C GLY A 166 -5.63 -7.04 -3.11
N GLY A 167 -5.88 -6.23 -2.09
CA GLY A 167 -6.98 -5.25 -2.05
C GLY A 167 -6.64 -3.94 -2.77
N GLY A 168 -7.64 -3.22 -3.28
CA GLY A 168 -7.44 -2.01 -4.08
C GLY A 168 -6.74 -2.31 -5.40
N ALA A 169 -5.90 -1.38 -5.88
CA ALA A 169 -5.22 -1.53 -7.16
C ALA A 169 -4.39 -2.81 -7.26
N THR A 170 -4.68 -3.64 -8.27
CA THR A 170 -4.02 -4.93 -8.54
C THR A 170 -3.37 -4.98 -9.93
N GLY A 171 -3.44 -3.89 -10.69
CA GLY A 171 -3.02 -3.87 -12.10
C GLY A 171 -3.93 -4.73 -12.98
N ILE A 172 -3.46 -5.07 -14.17
CA ILE A 172 -4.13 -6.05 -15.07
C ILE A 172 -3.67 -7.47 -14.70
N GLY A 173 -2.91 -7.61 -13.61
CA GLY A 173 -2.20 -8.83 -13.26
C GLY A 173 -3.12 -10.03 -13.11
N ILE A 174 -2.72 -11.10 -13.77
CA ILE A 174 -3.31 -12.44 -13.64
C ILE A 174 -2.58 -13.28 -12.59
N HIS A 175 -1.44 -12.77 -12.09
CA HIS A 175 -0.58 -13.49 -11.15
C HIS A 175 -0.93 -13.13 -9.71
N THR A 176 -0.94 -14.13 -8.85
CA THR A 176 -1.00 -13.97 -7.40
C THR A 176 0.26 -13.28 -6.87
N VAL A 177 0.22 -12.79 -5.64
CA VAL A 177 1.42 -12.23 -5.00
C VAL A 177 2.54 -13.27 -4.91
N GLN A 178 2.20 -14.55 -4.64
CA GLN A 178 3.21 -15.62 -4.57
C GLN A 178 3.88 -15.88 -5.91
N GLU A 179 3.12 -15.95 -7.01
CA GLU A 179 3.68 -16.16 -8.35
C GLU A 179 4.56 -14.98 -8.77
N THR A 180 4.13 -13.76 -8.49
CA THR A 180 4.90 -12.55 -8.77
C THR A 180 6.18 -12.51 -7.94
N PHE A 181 6.09 -12.87 -6.67
CA PHE A 181 7.25 -12.92 -5.75
C PHE A 181 8.29 -13.93 -6.23
N ASN A 182 7.89 -15.16 -6.52
CA ASN A 182 8.79 -16.23 -6.97
C ASN A 182 9.57 -15.85 -8.24
N GLN A 183 8.96 -15.04 -9.09
CA GLN A 183 9.63 -14.53 -10.29
C GLN A 183 10.55 -13.34 -9.97
N GLN A 184 10.04 -12.36 -9.21
CA GLN A 184 10.74 -11.09 -9.00
C GLN A 184 11.96 -11.20 -8.09
N ILE A 185 11.97 -12.13 -7.14
CA ILE A 185 13.10 -12.31 -6.18
C ILE A 185 14.42 -12.62 -6.90
N ASN A 186 14.36 -13.16 -8.10
CA ASN A 186 15.54 -13.44 -8.92
C ASN A 186 16.09 -12.21 -9.66
N TYR A 187 15.33 -11.09 -9.70
CA TYR A 187 15.65 -9.91 -10.51
C TYR A 187 15.84 -8.63 -9.71
N SER A 188 15.42 -8.63 -8.45
CA SER A 188 15.46 -7.42 -7.62
C SER A 188 15.97 -7.74 -6.22
N LYS A 189 16.68 -6.79 -5.62
CA LYS A 189 16.99 -6.83 -4.19
C LYS A 189 15.75 -6.44 -3.39
N ASN A 190 15.63 -6.98 -2.18
CA ASN A 190 14.62 -6.58 -1.22
C ASN A 190 13.20 -6.57 -1.81
N VAL A 191 12.73 -7.74 -2.25
CA VAL A 191 11.36 -7.90 -2.75
C VAL A 191 10.41 -8.08 -1.58
N ILE A 192 9.43 -7.17 -1.46
CA ILE A 192 8.46 -7.14 -0.36
C ILE A 192 7.08 -7.52 -0.93
N PRO A 193 6.53 -8.67 -0.56
CA PRO A 193 5.19 -9.07 -1.02
C PRO A 193 4.09 -8.29 -0.31
N TYR A 194 3.13 -7.76 -1.08
CA TYR A 194 1.94 -7.05 -0.62
C TYR A 194 0.69 -7.71 -1.18
N GLY A 195 -0.33 -7.89 -0.35
CA GLY A 195 -1.65 -8.36 -0.76
C GLY A 195 -1.90 -9.85 -0.47
N GLY A 196 -3.13 -10.15 -0.09
CA GLY A 196 -3.56 -11.50 0.26
C GLY A 196 -2.97 -12.06 1.56
N ILE A 197 -2.01 -11.37 2.18
CA ILE A 197 -1.31 -11.86 3.36
C ILE A 197 -2.16 -11.61 4.61
N GLY A 198 -2.48 -12.70 5.32
CA GLY A 198 -3.35 -12.63 6.49
C GLY A 198 -3.06 -13.70 7.56
N SER A 199 -2.10 -14.60 7.36
CA SER A 199 -1.79 -15.65 8.34
C SER A 199 -0.31 -15.67 8.76
N PRO A 200 0.00 -16.16 9.98
CA PRO A 200 1.37 -16.35 10.44
C PRO A 200 2.20 -17.22 9.48
N HIS A 201 1.58 -18.27 8.95
CA HIS A 201 2.22 -19.19 8.02
C HIS A 201 2.67 -18.49 6.72
N GLN A 202 1.82 -17.61 6.14
CA GLN A 202 2.19 -16.83 4.96
C GLN A 202 3.35 -15.88 5.26
N VAL A 203 3.31 -15.19 6.39
CA VAL A 203 4.39 -14.30 6.84
C VAL A 203 5.71 -15.07 6.90
N LYS A 204 5.73 -16.17 7.66
CA LYS A 204 6.91 -17.02 7.82
C LYS A 204 7.43 -17.54 6.48
N ASN A 205 6.54 -17.99 5.59
CA ASN A 205 6.91 -18.54 4.29
C ASN A 205 7.63 -17.50 3.41
N TYR A 206 7.12 -16.27 3.30
CA TYR A 206 7.80 -15.21 2.53
C TYR A 206 9.15 -14.83 3.12
N LEU A 207 9.23 -14.72 4.44
CA LEU A 207 10.49 -14.40 5.11
C LEU A 207 11.54 -15.50 4.92
N GLN A 208 11.15 -16.77 4.98
CA GLN A 208 12.04 -17.91 4.70
C GLN A 208 12.52 -17.94 3.24
N GLN A 209 11.72 -17.41 2.32
CA GLN A 209 12.09 -17.26 0.91
C GLN A 209 12.96 -16.03 0.65
N GLY A 210 13.31 -15.24 1.68
CA GLY A 210 14.23 -14.12 1.57
C GLY A 210 13.57 -12.75 1.45
N ALA A 211 12.24 -12.62 1.64
CA ALA A 211 11.61 -11.32 1.77
C ALA A 211 12.13 -10.61 3.03
N PRO A 212 12.53 -9.33 2.97
CA PRO A 212 12.96 -8.59 4.16
C PRO A 212 11.78 -8.26 5.09
N ALA A 213 10.58 -8.16 4.56
CA ALA A 213 9.34 -7.89 5.27
C ALA A 213 8.15 -8.32 4.41
N VAL A 214 6.95 -8.29 4.99
CA VAL A 214 5.67 -8.48 4.27
C VAL A 214 4.74 -7.30 4.49
N GLY A 215 3.97 -6.93 3.47
CA GLY A 215 3.00 -5.84 3.53
C GLY A 215 1.58 -6.34 3.79
N VAL A 216 0.95 -5.82 4.83
CA VAL A 216 -0.38 -6.20 5.28
C VAL A 216 -1.33 -5.00 5.19
N GLY A 217 -2.48 -5.16 4.53
CA GLY A 217 -3.49 -4.11 4.41
C GLY A 217 -4.80 -4.48 5.09
N THR A 218 -5.54 -5.43 4.56
CA THR A 218 -6.91 -5.76 4.98
C THR A 218 -7.03 -6.03 6.49
N LEU A 219 -6.08 -6.75 7.10
CA LEU A 219 -6.10 -6.99 8.54
C LEU A 219 -5.96 -5.70 9.33
N PHE A 220 -5.08 -4.78 8.91
CA PHE A 220 -4.94 -3.49 9.58
C PHE A 220 -6.15 -2.58 9.35
N ALA A 221 -6.77 -2.61 8.16
CA ALA A 221 -8.02 -1.90 7.92
C ALA A 221 -9.14 -2.37 8.87
N MET A 222 -9.11 -3.63 9.32
CA MET A 222 -10.07 -4.20 10.25
C MET A 222 -9.71 -4.00 11.73
N CYS A 223 -8.57 -3.36 12.06
CA CYS A 223 -8.20 -3.10 13.45
C CYS A 223 -9.07 -2.02 14.10
N VAL A 224 -9.15 -2.06 15.43
CA VAL A 224 -9.86 -1.04 16.24
C VAL A 224 -9.39 0.38 15.89
N GLU A 225 -8.10 0.55 15.64
CA GLU A 225 -7.46 1.85 15.41
C GLU A 225 -7.66 2.41 14.01
N SER A 226 -8.12 1.58 13.06
CA SER A 226 -8.41 2.03 11.69
C SER A 226 -9.63 2.95 11.63
N PRO A 227 -9.75 3.79 10.59
CA PRO A 227 -10.87 4.73 10.45
C PRO A 227 -12.21 4.07 10.06
N LEU A 228 -12.21 2.78 9.67
CA LEU A 228 -13.47 2.10 9.37
C LEU A 228 -14.38 2.13 10.59
N THR A 229 -15.65 2.47 10.38
CA THR A 229 -16.65 2.47 11.46
C THR A 229 -16.86 1.06 12.02
N HIS A 230 -17.37 0.98 13.25
CA HIS A 230 -17.63 -0.31 13.87
C HIS A 230 -18.64 -1.16 13.07
N ASP A 231 -19.68 -0.53 12.55
CA ASP A 231 -20.73 -1.19 11.75
C ASP A 231 -20.15 -1.77 10.46
N VAL A 232 -19.28 -1.02 9.78
CA VAL A 232 -18.55 -1.50 8.59
C VAL A 232 -17.70 -2.72 8.95
N LYS A 233 -16.94 -2.66 10.04
CA LYS A 233 -16.12 -3.79 10.50
C LYS A 233 -16.95 -5.03 10.82
N LEU A 234 -18.11 -4.87 11.46
CA LEU A 234 -19.03 -5.99 11.73
C LEU A 234 -19.55 -6.61 10.42
N GLN A 235 -19.88 -5.83 9.42
CA GLN A 235 -20.28 -6.37 8.13
C GLN A 235 -19.13 -7.10 7.42
N MET A 236 -17.94 -6.53 7.46
CA MET A 236 -16.75 -7.15 6.86
C MET A 236 -16.36 -8.47 7.51
N LEU A 237 -16.69 -8.71 8.80
CA LEU A 237 -16.46 -10.00 9.46
C LEU A 237 -17.25 -11.16 8.83
N ASN A 238 -18.34 -10.87 8.13
CA ASN A 238 -19.15 -11.87 7.42
C ASN A 238 -18.76 -12.02 5.94
N LYS A 239 -17.65 -11.39 5.52
CA LYS A 239 -17.15 -11.42 4.16
C LYS A 239 -15.93 -12.31 4.02
N SER A 240 -15.74 -12.79 2.81
CA SER A 240 -14.61 -13.65 2.43
C SER A 240 -14.02 -13.21 1.09
N SER A 241 -12.97 -13.87 0.64
CA SER A 241 -12.39 -13.63 -0.68
C SER A 241 -13.38 -13.88 -1.83
N THR A 242 -14.42 -14.67 -1.61
CA THR A 242 -15.49 -14.90 -2.62
C THR A 242 -16.43 -13.71 -2.79
N ASP A 243 -16.47 -12.77 -1.83
CA ASP A 243 -17.22 -11.51 -1.93
C ASP A 243 -16.43 -10.41 -2.64
N ILE A 244 -15.16 -10.63 -2.95
CA ILE A 244 -14.33 -9.66 -3.63
C ILE A 244 -14.74 -9.56 -5.08
N ILE A 245 -15.05 -8.34 -5.50
CA ILE A 245 -15.27 -8.01 -6.89
C ILE A 245 -14.08 -7.25 -7.46
N ASN A 246 -13.87 -7.40 -8.74
CA ASN A 246 -12.85 -6.69 -9.46
C ASN A 246 -13.49 -5.55 -10.26
N ILE A 247 -13.32 -4.33 -9.79
CA ILE A 247 -13.88 -3.12 -10.41
C ILE A 247 -12.84 -2.46 -11.32
N LYS A 248 -13.31 -1.77 -12.36
CA LYS A 248 -12.44 -0.96 -13.21
C LYS A 248 -12.08 0.33 -12.48
N GLY A 249 -10.78 0.63 -12.39
CA GLY A 249 -10.31 1.90 -11.86
C GLY A 249 -10.58 3.07 -12.81
N SER A 250 -10.51 4.27 -12.27
CA SER A 250 -10.95 5.51 -12.90
C SER A 250 -10.15 5.99 -14.10
N THR A 251 -8.93 5.53 -14.27
CA THR A 251 -8.05 6.00 -15.33
C THR A 251 -7.99 4.98 -16.46
N ASN A 252 -8.84 5.21 -17.48
CA ASN A 252 -8.77 4.53 -18.78
C ASN A 252 -8.93 2.99 -18.78
N GLY A 253 -9.53 2.40 -17.73
CA GLY A 253 -9.93 0.99 -17.74
C GLY A 253 -8.82 -0.06 -17.65
N SER A 254 -7.57 0.35 -17.53
CA SER A 254 -6.43 -0.57 -17.44
C SER A 254 -6.08 -0.98 -16.02
N LEU A 255 -6.42 -0.16 -15.03
CA LEU A 255 -6.20 -0.48 -13.63
C LEU A 255 -7.44 -1.20 -13.06
N ARG A 256 -7.23 -2.37 -12.52
CA ARG A 256 -8.27 -3.10 -11.79
C ARG A 256 -8.09 -2.91 -10.28
N GLN A 257 -9.21 -2.96 -9.55
CA GLN A 257 -9.24 -2.77 -8.12
C GLN A 257 -10.12 -3.84 -7.47
N ASN A 258 -9.58 -4.53 -6.48
CA ASN A 258 -10.34 -5.49 -5.69
C ASN A 258 -11.04 -4.78 -4.54
N ALA A 259 -12.34 -4.96 -4.44
CA ALA A 259 -13.18 -4.36 -3.42
C ALA A 259 -14.29 -5.30 -2.97
N ILE A 260 -14.81 -5.05 -1.77
CA ILE A 260 -16.06 -5.63 -1.27
C ILE A 260 -17.11 -4.52 -1.28
N LEU A 261 -18.25 -4.80 -1.91
CA LEU A 261 -19.38 -3.90 -1.90
C LEU A 261 -20.18 -4.02 -0.60
N LEU A 262 -20.47 -2.89 0.01
CA LEU A 262 -21.43 -2.79 1.12
C LEU A 262 -22.86 -2.58 0.62
N ASN A 263 -23.00 -2.16 -0.66
CA ASN A 263 -24.26 -1.98 -1.33
C ASN A 263 -24.20 -2.52 -2.77
N SER A 264 -25.25 -3.22 -3.20
CA SER A 264 -25.36 -3.80 -4.54
C SER A 264 -25.62 -2.78 -5.67
N ASN A 265 -25.89 -1.51 -5.35
CA ASN A 265 -26.23 -0.49 -6.35
C ASN A 265 -25.02 0.18 -7.01
N ILE A 266 -23.81 -0.14 -6.59
CA ILE A 266 -22.58 0.39 -7.19
C ILE A 266 -22.35 -0.31 -8.54
N LYS A 267 -22.28 0.46 -9.62
CA LYS A 267 -21.96 -0.06 -10.95
C LYS A 267 -20.46 -0.42 -11.02
N THR A 268 -20.19 -1.67 -11.32
CA THR A 268 -18.83 -2.23 -11.32
C THR A 268 -18.19 -2.27 -12.71
N ASP A 269 -18.96 -2.00 -13.75
CA ASP A 269 -18.56 -2.09 -15.15
C ASP A 269 -17.88 -0.82 -15.72
N GLY A 270 -17.77 0.24 -14.90
CA GLY A 270 -17.18 1.52 -15.32
C GLY A 270 -18.09 2.33 -16.24
N THR A 271 -19.38 2.01 -16.34
CA THR A 271 -20.35 2.71 -17.22
C THR A 271 -20.83 4.04 -16.62
N ASP A 272 -20.66 4.26 -15.34
CA ASP A 272 -20.89 5.55 -14.70
C ASP A 272 -19.65 6.43 -14.83
N ASN A 273 -19.43 7.02 -15.94
CA ASN A 273 -18.37 7.99 -16.35
C ASN A 273 -17.55 8.70 -15.25
N LYS A 274 -17.71 8.37 -13.98
CA LYS A 274 -17.01 8.95 -12.86
C LYS A 274 -15.70 8.25 -12.53
N GLY A 275 -15.51 7.01 -12.93
CA GLY A 275 -14.26 6.23 -12.81
C GLY A 275 -13.42 6.41 -11.54
N ASN A 276 -13.95 7.17 -10.59
CA ASN A 276 -13.29 7.51 -9.35
C ASN A 276 -14.19 7.04 -8.20
N HIS A 277 -13.91 5.86 -7.69
CA HIS A 277 -14.61 5.29 -6.53
C HIS A 277 -14.26 5.98 -5.21
N THR A 278 -13.75 7.23 -5.24
CA THR A 278 -13.36 7.96 -4.02
C THR A 278 -14.56 8.21 -3.12
N ASP A 279 -15.69 8.62 -3.69
CA ASP A 279 -16.92 8.88 -2.92
C ASP A 279 -17.48 7.57 -2.35
N ASP A 280 -17.47 6.50 -3.14
CA ASP A 280 -17.91 5.17 -2.70
C ASP A 280 -17.00 4.62 -1.60
N LEU A 281 -15.69 4.82 -1.72
CA LEU A 281 -14.72 4.44 -0.70
C LEU A 281 -14.92 5.27 0.57
N THR A 282 -15.14 6.58 0.45
CA THR A 282 -15.42 7.47 1.58
C THR A 282 -16.70 7.04 2.30
N ALA A 283 -17.76 6.74 1.55
CA ALA A 283 -19.01 6.23 2.10
C ALA A 283 -18.82 4.86 2.78
N GLY A 284 -17.97 4.01 2.22
CA GLY A 284 -17.62 2.71 2.80
C GLY A 284 -16.84 2.85 4.10
N ILE A 285 -15.83 3.72 4.17
CA ILE A 285 -14.97 3.89 5.34
C ILE A 285 -15.71 4.57 6.50
N HIS A 286 -16.44 5.64 6.22
CA HIS A 286 -17.04 6.52 7.24
C HIS A 286 -18.56 6.34 7.39
N GLY A 287 -19.15 5.47 6.59
CA GLY A 287 -20.60 5.21 6.61
C GLY A 287 -21.02 4.24 7.72
N ASN A 288 -22.30 3.88 7.65
CA ASN A 288 -22.95 2.95 8.58
C ASN A 288 -22.94 1.49 8.08
N GLY A 289 -22.12 1.16 7.10
CA GLY A 289 -22.03 -0.17 6.52
C GLY A 289 -23.09 -0.52 5.47
N THR A 290 -24.02 0.38 5.15
CA THR A 290 -25.07 0.10 4.17
C THR A 290 -24.78 0.68 2.78
N GLN A 291 -23.70 1.44 2.63
CA GLN A 291 -23.34 2.10 1.38
C GLN A 291 -21.83 2.11 1.15
N GLY A 292 -21.45 2.18 -0.11
CA GLY A 292 -20.06 2.29 -0.51
C GLY A 292 -19.35 0.96 -0.73
N LEU A 293 -18.05 1.03 -0.78
CA LEU A 293 -17.15 -0.12 -0.96
C LEU A 293 -15.94 -0.02 -0.03
N ILE A 294 -15.32 -1.16 0.21
CA ILE A 294 -14.05 -1.26 0.93
C ILE A 294 -13.04 -1.98 0.04
N PHE A 295 -11.88 -1.39 -0.17
CA PHE A 295 -10.78 -2.09 -0.82
C PHE A 295 -10.26 -3.20 0.10
N ALA A 296 -10.45 -4.45 -0.32
CA ALA A 296 -10.03 -5.63 0.42
C ALA A 296 -9.42 -6.66 -0.53
N GLY A 297 -8.44 -7.41 -0.03
CA GLY A 297 -7.85 -8.57 -0.70
C GLY A 297 -8.15 -9.86 0.06
N HIS A 298 -7.58 -10.98 -0.40
CA HIS A 298 -7.78 -12.32 0.18
C HIS A 298 -7.37 -12.44 1.65
N GLY A 299 -6.63 -11.47 2.19
CA GLY A 299 -6.40 -11.36 3.64
C GLY A 299 -7.69 -11.29 4.46
N ILE A 300 -8.85 -10.97 3.85
CA ILE A 300 -10.15 -10.95 4.53
C ILE A 300 -10.52 -12.34 5.11
N ASP A 301 -10.11 -13.42 4.47
CA ASP A 301 -10.39 -14.79 4.93
C ASP A 301 -9.79 -15.10 6.32
N TYR A 302 -8.83 -14.31 6.77
CA TYR A 302 -8.17 -14.45 8.08
C TYR A 302 -8.70 -13.47 9.13
N VAL A 303 -9.68 -12.65 8.77
CA VAL A 303 -10.32 -11.70 9.69
C VAL A 303 -11.47 -12.39 10.42
N THR A 304 -11.18 -13.03 11.53
CA THR A 304 -12.17 -13.78 12.34
C THR A 304 -12.78 -12.97 13.47
N LYS A 305 -12.16 -11.82 13.82
CA LYS A 305 -12.61 -10.87 14.83
C LYS A 305 -11.97 -9.50 14.60
N ILE A 306 -12.56 -8.46 15.16
CA ILE A 306 -11.94 -7.14 15.23
C ILE A 306 -10.87 -7.19 16.33
N ARG A 307 -9.60 -6.94 15.94
CA ARG A 307 -8.43 -6.94 16.84
C ARG A 307 -7.90 -5.52 16.99
N THR A 308 -7.12 -5.29 18.03
CA THR A 308 -6.20 -4.15 18.05
C THR A 308 -5.04 -4.40 17.08
N VAL A 309 -4.32 -3.34 16.70
CA VAL A 309 -3.09 -3.47 15.90
C VAL A 309 -2.07 -4.38 16.61
N ARG A 310 -1.91 -4.23 17.91
CA ARG A 310 -1.00 -5.05 18.71
C ARG A 310 -1.34 -6.54 18.60
N GLU A 311 -2.60 -6.90 18.85
CA GLU A 311 -3.06 -8.29 18.71
C GLU A 311 -2.91 -8.83 17.29
N THR A 312 -3.05 -7.96 16.28
CA THR A 312 -2.88 -8.34 14.87
C THR A 312 -1.41 -8.63 14.56
N ILE A 313 -0.48 -7.81 15.04
CA ILE A 313 0.96 -8.05 14.85
C ILE A 313 1.39 -9.30 15.63
N GLU A 314 0.95 -9.46 16.88
CA GLU A 314 1.23 -10.67 17.68
C GLU A 314 0.72 -11.93 16.99
N TYR A 315 -0.49 -11.89 16.41
CA TYR A 315 -1.03 -12.98 15.60
C TYR A 315 -0.15 -13.28 14.39
N LEU A 316 0.15 -12.28 13.57
CA LEU A 316 0.93 -12.47 12.34
C LEU A 316 2.36 -12.97 12.60
N THR A 317 2.92 -12.68 13.75
CA THR A 317 4.30 -13.05 14.12
C THR A 317 4.40 -14.27 15.03
N SER A 318 3.27 -14.93 15.34
CA SER A 318 3.20 -16.03 16.30
C SER A 318 4.02 -17.28 15.89
N GLU A 319 4.42 -17.40 14.63
CA GLU A 319 5.25 -18.49 14.13
C GLU A 319 6.71 -18.08 13.85
N LEU A 320 7.10 -16.84 14.18
CA LEU A 320 8.46 -16.34 14.03
C LEU A 320 9.25 -16.54 15.32
#